data_4f45814c1dd2c4fe789d6520ac21dae7
#
_entry.id   4f45814c1dd2c4fe789d6520ac21dae7
#
_cell.length_a   1.000
_cell.length_b   1.000
_cell.length_c   1.000
_cell.angle_alpha   90.00
_cell.angle_beta   90.00
_cell.angle_gamma   90.00
#
_symmetry.space_group_name_H-M   'P 1'
#
loop_
_entity.id
_entity.type
_entity.pdbx_description
1 polymer ?
#
loop_
_entity_poly.entity_id
_entity_poly.type
_entity_poly.pdbx_seq_one_letter_code
_entity_poly.pdbx_strand_id
1 'polypeptide(L)'
;MKNKIYLPVIFGLVTAIAACNPTPPIDDTMLDSGKYSFAVPDSLQKRLVSNYIANPTEVQKNTPVIIAAHGYSATTFEWDELREYADSAKTFYVSQVLLGGHGRSYTDFKSSTWQIWQSSIRDEYVKLSQKGYRKIYLTGSSTGGPLIIQLLTTTLFAESPGLKGIFLIDPIVVSSDKQLSLVGLLGPVLGYTETEMSDGEKGKWYVYRPQETLRQLMSLIDLTRRELQRGIKVPDEIYMKVYKTVKDDAADPVSAVLIYNGIKYDNKHIDVEMIDSRLHVFTRLRGRTEITEKDRSLQRKTFREMEAKMTK
;
A
#
# COMPACT_ATOMS: atom_id res chain seq x y z
N MET A 1 22.27 51.49 -35.98
CA MET A 1 23.03 50.57 -35.12
C MET A 1 22.11 49.38 -34.83
N LYS A 2 22.43 48.16 -35.37
CA LYS A 2 21.57 46.98 -35.25
C LYS A 2 21.98 46.19 -34.00
N ASN A 3 21.04 46.00 -33.06
CA ASN A 3 21.22 45.13 -31.90
C ASN A 3 21.19 43.68 -32.34
N LYS A 4 22.27 42.94 -32.19
CA LYS A 4 22.36 41.51 -32.30
C LYS A 4 21.92 40.88 -30.97
N ILE A 5 20.77 40.19 -31.00
CA ILE A 5 20.25 39.42 -29.88
C ILE A 5 21.00 38.10 -29.81
N TYR A 6 21.61 37.79 -28.66
CA TYR A 6 22.31 36.54 -28.37
C TYR A 6 21.31 35.41 -28.13
N LEU A 7 21.15 34.53 -29.11
CA LEU A 7 20.25 33.37 -29.04
C LEU A 7 20.92 32.00 -28.85
N PRO A 8 22.21 31.85 -28.52
CA PRO A 8 22.80 30.52 -28.37
C PRO A 8 22.87 29.98 -26.93
N VAL A 9 22.59 30.77 -25.88
CA VAL A 9 22.80 30.33 -24.49
C VAL A 9 21.64 29.46 -23.95
N ILE A 10 20.41 29.65 -24.46
CA ILE A 10 19.22 28.92 -23.98
C ILE A 10 19.17 27.51 -24.52
N PHE A 11 19.70 27.24 -25.74
CA PHE A 11 19.66 25.90 -26.33
C PHE A 11 20.64 24.89 -25.69
N GLY A 12 21.74 25.37 -25.14
CA GLY A 12 22.74 24.53 -24.46
C GLY A 12 22.29 24.05 -23.07
N LEU A 13 21.44 24.83 -22.39
CA LEU A 13 20.96 24.49 -21.06
C LEU A 13 19.83 23.44 -21.09
N VAL A 14 19.01 23.44 -22.14
CA VAL A 14 17.90 22.49 -22.31
C VAL A 14 18.39 21.09 -22.67
N THR A 15 19.49 20.98 -23.43
CA THR A 15 20.07 19.69 -23.81
C THR A 15 20.86 19.01 -22.67
N ALA A 16 21.43 19.80 -21.72
CA ALA A 16 22.12 19.25 -20.56
C ALA A 16 21.15 18.64 -19.51
N ILE A 17 19.91 19.14 -19.44
CA ILE A 17 18.89 18.63 -18.49
C ILE A 17 18.32 17.27 -18.95
N ALA A 18 18.35 16.95 -20.22
CA ALA A 18 17.85 15.68 -20.76
C ALA A 18 18.77 14.46 -20.51
N ALA A 19 19.99 14.68 -20.01
CA ALA A 19 21.02 13.63 -19.85
C ALA A 19 21.21 13.14 -18.40
N CYS A 20 20.57 13.72 -17.41
CA CYS A 20 20.74 13.35 -16.01
C CYS A 20 19.49 12.60 -15.52
N ASN A 21 19.53 11.27 -15.61
CA ASN A 21 18.69 10.39 -14.80
C ASN A 21 19.65 9.58 -13.90
N PRO A 22 20.12 10.15 -12.77
CA PRO A 22 21.09 9.51 -11.92
C PRO A 22 20.52 8.19 -11.37
N THR A 23 21.34 7.15 -11.35
CA THR A 23 21.03 5.86 -10.74
C THR A 23 21.71 5.81 -9.36
N PRO A 24 21.09 5.21 -8.35
CA PRO A 24 21.72 5.04 -7.05
C PRO A 24 22.93 4.09 -7.13
N PRO A 25 23.93 4.23 -6.23
CA PRO A 25 25.11 3.39 -6.18
C PRO A 25 24.81 2.05 -5.48
N ILE A 26 23.98 1.21 -6.11
CA ILE A 26 23.51 -0.06 -5.55
C ILE A 26 23.72 -1.21 -6.53
N ASP A 27 23.80 -2.43 -5.99
CA ASP A 27 23.64 -3.65 -6.77
C ASP A 27 22.15 -3.88 -7.04
N ASP A 28 21.75 -3.87 -8.30
CA ASP A 28 20.35 -4.00 -8.74
C ASP A 28 19.81 -5.45 -8.63
N THR A 29 20.57 -6.38 -8.13
CA THR A 29 20.14 -7.78 -7.98
C THR A 29 19.22 -8.02 -6.79
N MET A 30 19.17 -7.09 -5.83
CA MET A 30 18.42 -7.22 -4.59
C MET A 30 17.75 -5.92 -4.18
N LEU A 31 16.80 -6.00 -3.23
CA LEU A 31 16.15 -4.86 -2.62
C LEU A 31 17.22 -3.92 -2.04
N ASP A 32 17.64 -2.96 -2.77
CA ASP A 32 18.68 -1.94 -2.69
C ASP A 32 19.76 -2.05 -1.57
N SER A 33 19.61 -2.98 -0.64
CA SER A 33 20.59 -3.28 0.42
C SER A 33 21.41 -4.56 0.18
N GLY A 34 21.16 -5.30 -0.89
CA GLY A 34 21.85 -6.55 -1.18
C GLY A 34 21.57 -7.71 -0.21
N LYS A 35 20.68 -7.54 0.76
CA LYS A 35 20.47 -8.49 1.86
C LYS A 35 19.13 -9.20 1.86
N TYR A 36 18.15 -8.71 1.13
CA TYR A 36 16.81 -9.25 1.12
C TYR A 36 16.39 -9.60 -0.31
N SER A 37 16.36 -10.88 -0.61
CA SER A 37 15.95 -11.37 -1.92
C SER A 37 14.54 -11.95 -1.86
N PHE A 38 13.66 -11.47 -2.74
CA PHE A 38 12.41 -12.11 -3.08
C PHE A 38 12.55 -13.05 -4.30
N ALA A 39 13.77 -13.30 -4.75
CA ALA A 39 14.02 -14.15 -5.90
C ALA A 39 13.57 -15.60 -5.70
N VAL A 40 13.09 -15.96 -4.49
CA VAL A 40 12.58 -17.30 -4.22
C VAL A 40 11.06 -17.29 -4.32
N PRO A 41 10.46 -17.75 -5.43
CA PRO A 41 9.01 -17.89 -5.60
C PRO A 41 8.34 -18.62 -4.43
N ASP A 42 9.02 -19.60 -3.83
CA ASP A 42 8.50 -20.41 -2.72
C ASP A 42 8.24 -19.64 -1.44
N SER A 43 9.04 -18.61 -1.13
CA SER A 43 8.80 -17.80 0.08
C SER A 43 7.57 -16.91 -0.05
N LEU A 44 7.29 -16.44 -1.26
CA LEU A 44 6.08 -15.66 -1.58
C LEU A 44 4.85 -16.56 -1.64
N GLN A 45 4.98 -17.75 -2.18
CA GLN A 45 3.88 -18.72 -2.27
C GLN A 45 3.36 -19.12 -0.90
N LYS A 46 4.24 -19.23 0.10
CA LYS A 46 3.87 -19.52 1.49
C LYS A 46 3.14 -18.36 2.21
N ARG A 47 3.11 -17.17 1.62
CA ARG A 47 2.43 -15.98 2.18
C ARG A 47 1.01 -15.80 1.65
N LEU A 48 0.69 -16.41 0.49
CA LEU A 48 -0.63 -16.35 -0.13
C LEU A 48 -1.47 -17.56 0.27
N VAL A 49 -2.63 -17.30 0.86
CA VAL A 49 -3.58 -18.35 1.28
C VAL A 49 -4.00 -19.22 0.09
N SER A 50 -4.21 -18.58 -1.07
CA SER A 50 -4.55 -19.31 -2.29
C SER A 50 -3.48 -20.32 -2.73
N ASN A 51 -2.24 -20.16 -2.31
CA ASN A 51 -1.12 -21.02 -2.68
C ASN A 51 -0.86 -22.13 -1.64
N TYR A 52 -0.76 -21.78 -0.34
CA TYR A 52 -0.44 -22.79 0.67
C TYR A 52 -1.65 -23.65 1.07
N ILE A 53 -2.88 -23.20 0.79
CA ILE A 53 -4.10 -24.03 0.89
C ILE A 53 -4.58 -24.32 -0.53
N ALA A 54 -3.99 -25.34 -1.15
CA ALA A 54 -4.29 -25.68 -2.54
C ALA A 54 -5.75 -26.14 -2.73
N ASN A 55 -6.25 -27.00 -1.84
CA ASN A 55 -7.59 -27.56 -1.87
C ASN A 55 -8.29 -27.31 -0.53
N PRO A 56 -8.96 -26.17 -0.35
CA PRO A 56 -9.57 -25.82 0.92
C PRO A 56 -10.75 -26.73 1.25
N THR A 57 -10.82 -27.18 2.51
CA THR A 57 -12.00 -27.87 3.07
C THR A 57 -13.17 -26.89 3.22
N GLU A 58 -14.40 -27.39 3.43
CA GLU A 58 -15.56 -26.52 3.69
C GLU A 58 -15.40 -25.64 4.94
N VAL A 59 -14.71 -26.16 5.97
CA VAL A 59 -14.37 -25.34 7.15
C VAL A 59 -13.46 -24.19 6.75
N GLN A 60 -12.40 -24.45 5.98
CA GLN A 60 -11.47 -23.43 5.53
C GLN A 60 -12.13 -22.40 4.61
N LYS A 61 -13.04 -22.80 3.72
CA LYS A 61 -13.80 -21.87 2.86
C LYS A 61 -14.70 -20.92 3.66
N ASN A 62 -15.16 -21.34 4.83
CA ASN A 62 -15.97 -20.52 5.74
C ASN A 62 -15.14 -19.76 6.78
N THR A 63 -13.85 -20.07 6.92
CA THR A 63 -12.92 -19.31 7.76
C THR A 63 -12.60 -17.99 7.07
N PRO A 64 -12.68 -16.86 7.76
CA PRO A 64 -12.33 -15.56 7.18
C PRO A 64 -10.90 -15.53 6.65
N VAL A 65 -10.71 -14.89 5.51
CA VAL A 65 -9.39 -14.59 4.93
C VAL A 65 -9.27 -13.10 4.76
N ILE A 66 -8.18 -12.49 5.25
CA ILE A 66 -7.86 -11.11 4.99
C ILE A 66 -6.65 -11.00 4.06
N ILE A 67 -6.83 -10.34 2.92
CA ILE A 67 -5.74 -10.00 1.99
C ILE A 67 -5.11 -8.71 2.49
N ALA A 68 -3.82 -8.75 2.80
CA ALA A 68 -3.09 -7.65 3.38
C ALA A 68 -2.10 -7.05 2.37
N ALA A 69 -2.36 -5.80 1.97
CA ALA A 69 -1.57 -5.01 1.02
C ALA A 69 -0.72 -3.97 1.74
N HIS A 70 0.59 -4.04 1.55
CA HIS A 70 1.55 -3.13 2.17
C HIS A 70 1.61 -1.75 1.49
N GLY A 71 2.36 -0.81 2.10
CA GLY A 71 2.56 0.54 1.60
C GLY A 71 3.61 0.65 0.49
N TYR A 72 3.80 1.89 -0.02
CA TYR A 72 4.82 2.24 -1.02
C TYR A 72 6.23 1.92 -0.51
N SER A 73 7.06 1.40 -1.38
CA SER A 73 8.44 0.98 -1.11
C SER A 73 8.62 -0.11 -0.04
N ALA A 74 7.54 -0.61 0.56
CA ALA A 74 7.55 -1.65 1.58
C ALA A 74 7.54 -3.07 0.98
N THR A 75 7.48 -4.05 1.87
CA THR A 75 7.32 -5.46 1.53
C THR A 75 6.24 -6.10 2.41
N THR A 76 5.99 -7.39 2.20
CA THR A 76 5.06 -8.17 3.03
C THR A 76 5.40 -8.14 4.53
N PHE A 77 6.64 -7.80 4.90
CA PHE A 77 7.06 -7.64 6.29
C PHE A 77 6.16 -6.68 7.11
N GLU A 78 5.53 -5.72 6.45
CA GLU A 78 4.63 -4.76 7.09
C GLU A 78 3.44 -5.43 7.79
N TRP A 79 3.05 -6.63 7.35
CA TRP A 79 1.92 -7.38 7.88
C TRP A 79 2.30 -8.67 8.62
N ASP A 80 3.59 -8.90 8.89
CA ASP A 80 4.04 -10.10 9.61
C ASP A 80 3.43 -10.21 11.01
N GLU A 81 3.30 -9.08 11.74
CA GLU A 81 2.70 -9.07 13.09
C GLU A 81 1.19 -9.41 13.07
N LEU A 82 0.43 -8.96 12.05
CA LEU A 82 -0.97 -9.37 11.89
C LEU A 82 -1.07 -10.88 11.57
N ARG A 83 -0.17 -11.39 10.74
CA ARG A 83 -0.13 -12.81 10.43
C ARG A 83 0.18 -13.66 11.66
N GLU A 84 1.18 -13.29 12.45
CA GLU A 84 1.52 -13.98 13.69
C GLU A 84 0.37 -13.94 14.71
N TYR A 85 -0.34 -12.81 14.77
CA TYR A 85 -1.56 -12.70 15.57
C TYR A 85 -2.62 -13.70 15.09
N ALA A 86 -2.90 -13.78 13.80
CA ALA A 86 -3.87 -14.70 13.22
C ALA A 86 -3.47 -16.17 13.42
N ASP A 87 -2.18 -16.50 13.23
CA ASP A 87 -1.63 -17.84 13.45
C ASP A 87 -1.77 -18.29 14.92
N SER A 88 -1.70 -17.35 15.85
CA SER A 88 -1.94 -17.59 17.28
C SER A 88 -3.43 -17.74 17.60
N ALA A 89 -4.26 -16.87 17.07
CA ALA A 89 -5.72 -16.84 17.29
C ALA A 89 -6.44 -18.03 16.62
N LYS A 90 -5.96 -18.46 15.45
CA LYS A 90 -6.52 -19.56 14.61
C LYS A 90 -7.97 -19.34 14.16
N THR A 91 -8.42 -18.09 14.11
CA THR A 91 -9.79 -17.70 13.80
C THR A 91 -9.95 -17.19 12.37
N PHE A 92 -8.86 -16.74 11.76
CA PHE A 92 -8.82 -16.25 10.37
C PHE A 92 -7.44 -16.47 9.74
N TYR A 93 -7.36 -16.35 8.42
CA TYR A 93 -6.12 -16.42 7.66
C TYR A 93 -5.69 -15.04 7.17
N VAL A 94 -4.36 -14.80 7.10
CA VAL A 94 -3.77 -13.59 6.50
C VAL A 94 -3.05 -13.96 5.22
N SER A 95 -3.51 -13.42 4.11
CA SER A 95 -2.86 -13.53 2.80
C SER A 95 -2.05 -12.26 2.53
N GLN A 96 -0.73 -12.31 2.72
CA GLN A 96 0.15 -11.17 2.55
C GLN A 96 0.56 -11.06 1.07
N VAL A 97 -0.02 -10.12 0.35
CA VAL A 97 0.38 -9.86 -1.04
C VAL A 97 1.64 -8.99 -1.10
N LEU A 98 2.60 -9.38 -1.93
CA LEU A 98 3.68 -8.51 -2.34
C LEU A 98 3.22 -7.73 -3.57
N LEU A 99 3.16 -6.41 -3.46
CA LEU A 99 2.77 -5.56 -4.57
C LEU A 99 3.74 -5.73 -5.74
N GLY A 100 3.23 -5.76 -6.96
CA GLY A 100 4.06 -5.99 -8.15
C GLY A 100 5.22 -5.00 -8.25
N GLY A 101 6.39 -5.48 -8.61
CA GLY A 101 7.63 -4.69 -8.66
C GLY A 101 8.31 -4.45 -7.30
N HIS A 102 7.56 -4.55 -6.18
CA HIS A 102 8.12 -4.38 -4.83
C HIS A 102 8.90 -5.62 -4.37
N GLY A 103 9.82 -5.42 -3.44
CA GLY A 103 10.61 -6.49 -2.82
C GLY A 103 11.48 -7.27 -3.80
N ARG A 104 11.83 -6.67 -4.93
CA ARG A 104 12.66 -7.19 -6.01
C ARG A 104 13.84 -6.25 -6.24
N SER A 105 14.47 -6.30 -7.44
CA SER A 105 15.51 -5.34 -7.80
C SER A 105 14.98 -3.90 -7.86
N TYR A 106 15.89 -2.94 -7.78
CA TYR A 106 15.58 -1.51 -7.99
C TYR A 106 14.96 -1.27 -9.38
N THR A 107 15.46 -1.95 -10.42
CA THR A 107 14.96 -1.87 -11.79
C THR A 107 13.53 -2.41 -11.90
N ASP A 108 13.20 -3.53 -11.24
CA ASP A 108 11.84 -4.05 -11.18
C ASP A 108 10.88 -3.04 -10.54
N PHE A 109 11.31 -2.44 -9.41
CA PHE A 109 10.51 -1.42 -8.74
C PHE A 109 10.36 -0.18 -9.61
N LYS A 110 11.44 0.35 -10.17
CA LYS A 110 11.48 1.54 -11.04
C LYS A 110 10.55 1.41 -12.23
N SER A 111 10.47 0.24 -12.85
CA SER A 111 9.65 -0.02 -14.03
C SER A 111 8.18 -0.33 -13.71
N SER A 112 7.82 -0.51 -12.45
CA SER A 112 6.48 -0.88 -12.05
C SER A 112 5.50 0.30 -12.04
N THR A 113 4.22 0.02 -12.34
CA THR A 113 3.13 0.99 -12.30
C THR A 113 2.17 0.69 -11.16
N TRP A 114 1.36 1.66 -10.76
CA TRP A 114 0.37 1.42 -9.70
C TRP A 114 -0.66 0.34 -10.10
N GLN A 115 -0.95 0.14 -11.39
CA GLN A 115 -1.81 -0.95 -11.86
C GLN A 115 -1.15 -2.31 -11.62
N ILE A 116 0.16 -2.42 -11.83
CA ILE A 116 0.93 -3.63 -11.51
C ILE A 116 0.93 -3.87 -9.99
N TRP A 117 1.04 -2.83 -9.17
CA TRP A 117 0.92 -2.97 -7.71
C TRP A 117 -0.45 -3.51 -7.30
N GLN A 118 -1.51 -2.96 -7.88
CA GLN A 118 -2.89 -3.35 -7.63
C GLN A 118 -3.18 -4.79 -8.06
N SER A 119 -2.58 -5.25 -9.15
CA SER A 119 -2.86 -6.58 -9.72
C SER A 119 -2.61 -7.71 -8.70
N SER A 120 -1.61 -7.58 -7.83
CA SER A 120 -1.33 -8.58 -6.79
C SER A 120 -2.51 -8.76 -5.83
N ILE A 121 -3.21 -7.68 -5.48
CA ILE A 121 -4.40 -7.72 -4.59
C ILE A 121 -5.56 -8.37 -5.33
N ARG A 122 -5.83 -7.92 -6.57
CA ARG A 122 -6.89 -8.45 -7.43
C ARG A 122 -6.72 -9.94 -7.67
N ASP A 123 -5.51 -10.36 -8.06
CA ASP A 123 -5.25 -11.73 -8.46
C ASP A 123 -5.40 -12.71 -7.28
N GLU A 124 -4.95 -12.31 -6.08
CA GLU A 124 -5.18 -13.12 -4.87
C GLU A 124 -6.67 -13.17 -4.51
N TYR A 125 -7.39 -12.04 -4.62
CA TYR A 125 -8.82 -12.00 -4.38
C TYR A 125 -9.58 -12.95 -5.32
N VAL A 126 -9.30 -12.89 -6.62
CA VAL A 126 -9.93 -13.75 -7.63
C VAL A 126 -9.64 -15.22 -7.35
N LYS A 127 -8.39 -15.59 -7.03
CA LYS A 127 -8.03 -16.97 -6.70
C LYS A 127 -8.77 -17.48 -5.48
N LEU A 128 -8.89 -16.69 -4.43
CA LEU A 128 -9.63 -17.07 -3.22
C LEU A 128 -11.12 -17.24 -3.52
N SER A 129 -11.72 -16.31 -4.27
CA SER A 129 -13.13 -16.43 -4.70
C SER A 129 -13.36 -17.69 -5.55
N GLN A 130 -12.49 -17.97 -6.54
CA GLN A 130 -12.56 -19.18 -7.36
C GLN A 130 -12.38 -20.48 -6.56
N LYS A 131 -11.60 -20.46 -5.47
CA LYS A 131 -11.45 -21.58 -4.53
C LYS A 131 -12.65 -21.74 -3.57
N GLY A 132 -13.64 -20.85 -3.66
CA GLY A 132 -14.88 -20.89 -2.90
C GLY A 132 -14.81 -20.32 -1.49
N TYR A 133 -13.81 -19.46 -1.19
CA TYR A 133 -13.80 -18.70 0.07
C TYR A 133 -14.96 -17.71 0.10
N ARG A 134 -15.73 -17.71 1.19
CA ARG A 134 -17.01 -16.97 1.32
C ARG A 134 -16.90 -15.71 2.17
N LYS A 135 -15.81 -15.57 2.94
CA LYS A 135 -15.56 -14.46 3.86
C LYS A 135 -14.20 -13.87 3.57
N ILE A 136 -14.10 -13.09 2.48
CA ILE A 136 -12.87 -12.41 2.08
C ILE A 136 -12.92 -10.98 2.58
N TYR A 137 -11.85 -10.55 3.22
CA TYR A 137 -11.63 -9.19 3.69
C TYR A 137 -10.38 -8.63 3.02
N LEU A 138 -10.31 -7.30 2.93
CA LEU A 138 -9.13 -6.60 2.46
C LEU A 138 -8.59 -5.69 3.56
N THR A 139 -7.29 -5.61 3.69
CA THR A 139 -6.64 -4.54 4.45
C THR A 139 -5.50 -3.94 3.65
N GLY A 140 -5.38 -2.61 3.72
CA GLY A 140 -4.32 -1.88 3.05
C GLY A 140 -3.77 -0.79 3.95
N SER A 141 -2.45 -0.74 4.05
CA SER A 141 -1.73 0.31 4.74
C SER A 141 -1.20 1.34 3.75
N SER A 142 -1.20 2.62 4.13
CA SER A 142 -0.64 3.69 3.32
C SER A 142 -1.13 3.59 1.85
N THR A 143 -0.26 3.31 0.90
CA THR A 143 -0.56 3.12 -0.54
C THR A 143 -1.48 1.92 -0.81
N GLY A 144 -1.45 0.89 0.02
CA GLY A 144 -2.39 -0.23 -0.06
C GLY A 144 -3.85 0.23 0.03
N GLY A 145 -4.12 1.31 0.78
CA GLY A 145 -5.44 1.91 0.89
C GLY A 145 -6.02 2.39 -0.45
N PRO A 146 -5.42 3.37 -1.14
CA PRO A 146 -5.90 3.83 -2.44
C PRO A 146 -5.90 2.74 -3.51
N LEU A 147 -5.00 1.74 -3.48
CA LEU A 147 -5.08 0.59 -4.38
C LEU A 147 -6.37 -0.20 -4.18
N ILE A 148 -6.78 -0.44 -2.94
CA ILE A 148 -8.06 -1.11 -2.62
C ILE A 148 -9.26 -0.23 -3.00
N ILE A 149 -9.19 1.08 -2.73
CA ILE A 149 -10.28 2.01 -3.13
C ILE A 149 -10.46 2.00 -4.65
N GLN A 150 -9.39 1.94 -5.44
CA GLN A 150 -9.48 1.82 -6.89
C GLN A 150 -10.13 0.50 -7.34
N LEU A 151 -9.98 -0.61 -6.62
CA LEU A 151 -10.69 -1.85 -6.94
C LEU A 151 -12.22 -1.70 -6.75
N LEU A 152 -12.68 -0.85 -5.83
CA LEU A 152 -14.11 -0.57 -5.65
C LEU A 152 -14.74 0.14 -6.85
N THR A 153 -13.96 0.79 -7.70
CA THR A 153 -14.45 1.45 -8.92
C THR A 153 -14.59 0.50 -10.11
N THR A 154 -14.23 -0.77 -9.94
CA THR A 154 -14.27 -1.80 -10.97
C THR A 154 -15.45 -2.77 -10.74
N THR A 155 -15.68 -3.66 -11.71
CA THR A 155 -16.67 -4.75 -11.61
C THR A 155 -16.19 -5.96 -10.80
N LEU A 156 -14.95 -5.95 -10.31
CA LEU A 156 -14.30 -7.10 -9.67
C LEU A 156 -15.16 -7.80 -8.62
N PHE A 157 -15.74 -7.04 -7.69
CA PHE A 157 -16.47 -7.61 -6.57
C PHE A 157 -17.89 -8.06 -6.92
N ALA A 158 -18.44 -7.58 -8.03
CA ALA A 158 -19.67 -8.09 -8.61
C ALA A 158 -19.44 -9.40 -9.38
N GLU A 159 -18.33 -9.49 -10.10
CA GLU A 159 -17.96 -10.67 -10.89
C GLU A 159 -17.38 -11.82 -10.04
N SER A 160 -16.74 -11.45 -8.92
CA SER A 160 -16.10 -12.40 -8.00
C SER A 160 -16.63 -12.17 -6.58
N PRO A 161 -17.74 -12.79 -6.18
CA PRO A 161 -18.36 -12.56 -4.87
C PRO A 161 -17.51 -13.14 -3.73
N GLY A 162 -17.72 -12.60 -2.51
CA GLY A 162 -17.01 -13.06 -1.31
C GLY A 162 -16.49 -11.95 -0.42
N LEU A 163 -16.39 -10.70 -0.93
CA LEU A 163 -15.97 -9.56 -0.14
C LEU A 163 -16.98 -9.25 0.97
N LYS A 164 -16.50 -9.20 2.22
CA LYS A 164 -17.30 -8.91 3.42
C LYS A 164 -16.90 -7.60 4.08
N GLY A 165 -15.65 -7.18 3.93
CA GLY A 165 -15.22 -5.91 4.50
C GLY A 165 -13.82 -5.49 4.14
N ILE A 166 -13.54 -4.22 4.47
CA ILE A 166 -12.29 -3.53 4.16
C ILE A 166 -11.82 -2.78 5.40
N PHE A 167 -10.54 -2.94 5.74
CA PHE A 167 -9.88 -2.19 6.80
C PHE A 167 -8.74 -1.38 6.19
N LEU A 168 -8.75 -0.08 6.35
CA LEU A 168 -7.70 0.80 5.85
C LEU A 168 -6.90 1.36 7.02
N ILE A 169 -5.58 1.18 6.98
CA ILE A 169 -4.65 1.65 8.01
C ILE A 169 -3.82 2.79 7.42
N ASP A 170 -3.99 3.98 7.96
CA ASP A 170 -3.28 5.18 7.52
C ASP A 170 -3.26 5.36 5.98
N PRO A 171 -4.43 5.22 5.30
CA PRO A 171 -4.48 5.31 3.84
C PRO A 171 -4.01 6.68 3.36
N ILE A 172 -3.19 6.71 2.30
CA ILE A 172 -2.67 7.94 1.70
C ILE A 172 -3.55 8.38 0.51
N VAL A 173 -4.42 9.36 0.75
CA VAL A 173 -5.20 10.05 -0.29
C VAL A 173 -4.77 11.52 -0.40
N VAL A 174 -4.19 12.04 0.67
CA VAL A 174 -3.45 13.30 0.72
C VAL A 174 -2.13 13.03 1.39
N SER A 175 -1.03 13.46 0.77
CA SER A 175 0.30 13.37 1.38
C SER A 175 0.52 14.51 2.37
N SER A 176 1.13 14.22 3.52
CA SER A 176 1.66 15.24 4.43
C SER A 176 2.94 15.86 3.87
N ASP A 177 3.71 15.12 3.07
CA ASP A 177 4.94 15.57 2.46
C ASP A 177 4.65 16.47 1.23
N LYS A 178 4.89 17.77 1.40
CA LYS A 178 4.74 18.77 0.34
C LYS A 178 5.78 18.61 -0.79
N GLN A 179 6.91 17.95 -0.53
CA GLN A 179 7.95 17.73 -1.55
C GLN A 179 7.49 16.73 -2.61
N LEU A 180 6.60 15.81 -2.26
CA LEU A 180 6.00 14.89 -3.23
C LEU A 180 5.29 15.61 -4.38
N SER A 181 4.71 16.78 -4.15
CA SER A 181 4.10 17.58 -5.21
C SER A 181 5.10 18.14 -6.23
N LEU A 182 6.38 18.24 -5.88
CA LEU A 182 7.46 18.72 -6.74
C LEU A 182 8.12 17.60 -7.57
N VAL A 183 7.80 16.34 -7.31
CA VAL A 183 8.39 15.19 -8.03
C VAL A 183 8.16 15.27 -9.54
N GLY A 184 7.00 15.79 -9.96
CA GLY A 184 6.71 16.01 -11.37
C GLY A 184 7.68 16.97 -12.06
N LEU A 185 8.16 17.99 -11.36
CA LEU A 185 9.04 19.03 -11.87
C LEU A 185 10.52 18.68 -11.73
N LEU A 186 10.93 18.22 -10.55
CA LEU A 186 12.34 18.00 -10.19
C LEU A 186 12.79 16.55 -10.38
N GLY A 187 11.84 15.60 -10.44
CA GLY A 187 12.14 14.18 -10.55
C GLY A 187 13.10 13.80 -11.69
N PRO A 188 12.95 14.34 -12.94
CA PRO A 188 13.85 14.02 -14.04
C PRO A 188 15.31 14.40 -13.77
N VAL A 189 15.54 15.39 -12.92
CA VAL A 189 16.89 15.87 -12.56
C VAL A 189 17.46 15.06 -11.40
N LEU A 190 16.61 14.71 -10.42
CA LEU A 190 17.04 14.01 -9.20
C LEU A 190 17.13 12.48 -9.40
N GLY A 191 16.33 11.90 -10.29
CA GLY A 191 16.30 10.46 -10.59
C GLY A 191 15.71 9.59 -9.49
N TYR A 192 16.03 9.85 -8.24
CA TYR A 192 15.51 9.14 -7.07
C TYR A 192 15.53 10.04 -5.82
N THR A 193 14.84 9.59 -4.78
CA THR A 193 14.98 10.12 -3.41
C THR A 193 15.52 9.03 -2.49
N GLU A 194 16.32 9.40 -1.50
CA GLU A 194 16.85 8.52 -0.47
C GLU A 194 16.07 8.71 0.83
N THR A 195 15.83 7.63 1.55
CA THR A 195 15.12 7.63 2.82
C THR A 195 15.95 6.89 3.87
N GLU A 196 16.17 7.51 5.01
CA GLU A 196 16.78 6.84 6.14
C GLU A 196 15.92 5.69 6.64
N MET A 197 16.56 4.56 6.95
CA MET A 197 15.94 3.37 7.48
C MET A 197 16.61 2.95 8.78
N SER A 198 15.81 2.55 9.77
CA SER A 198 16.33 1.88 10.97
C SER A 198 16.97 0.54 10.60
N ASP A 199 17.85 0.02 11.44
CA ASP A 199 18.51 -1.28 11.19
C ASP A 199 17.48 -2.42 11.09
N GLY A 200 16.36 -2.34 11.80
CA GLY A 200 15.28 -3.32 11.72
C GLY A 200 14.44 -3.24 10.44
N GLU A 201 14.52 -2.13 9.72
CA GLU A 201 13.81 -1.89 8.45
C GLU A 201 14.67 -2.13 7.23
N LYS A 202 16.00 -2.07 7.36
CA LYS A 202 16.94 -2.33 6.25
C LYS A 202 16.65 -3.68 5.59
N GLY A 203 16.60 -3.67 4.24
CA GLY A 203 16.27 -4.85 3.46
C GLY A 203 14.79 -5.29 3.52
N LYS A 204 13.89 -4.47 4.08
CA LYS A 204 12.45 -4.67 4.08
C LYS A 204 11.71 -3.55 3.34
N TRP A 205 12.34 -2.40 3.19
CA TRP A 205 11.92 -1.24 2.41
C TRP A 205 13.01 -0.83 1.45
N TYR A 206 12.62 -0.23 0.31
CA TYR A 206 13.57 0.46 -0.56
C TYR A 206 14.07 1.73 0.13
N VAL A 207 15.37 1.88 0.24
CA VAL A 207 16.05 3.12 0.65
C VAL A 207 15.97 4.14 -0.48
N TYR A 208 16.26 3.69 -1.70
CA TYR A 208 16.22 4.50 -2.91
C TYR A 208 14.86 4.38 -3.60
N ARG A 209 14.16 5.49 -3.74
CA ARG A 209 12.82 5.56 -4.32
C ARG A 209 12.91 6.21 -5.69
N PRO A 210 12.73 5.46 -6.80
CA PRO A 210 12.80 6.00 -8.15
C PRO A 210 11.75 7.08 -8.38
N GLN A 211 12.11 8.14 -9.09
CA GLN A 211 11.16 9.19 -9.45
C GLN A 211 9.97 8.66 -10.25
N GLU A 212 10.17 7.61 -11.04
CA GLU A 212 9.13 6.96 -11.83
C GLU A 212 8.03 6.41 -10.92
N THR A 213 8.41 5.70 -9.85
CA THR A 213 7.43 5.13 -8.90
C THR A 213 6.79 6.21 -8.01
N LEU A 214 7.51 7.29 -7.69
CA LEU A 214 6.91 8.44 -7.01
C LEU A 214 5.82 9.09 -7.88
N ARG A 215 6.02 9.19 -9.19
CA ARG A 215 4.99 9.64 -10.14
C ARG A 215 3.81 8.69 -10.21
N GLN A 216 4.04 7.37 -10.16
CA GLN A 216 2.97 6.39 -10.09
C GLN A 216 2.14 6.55 -8.81
N LEU A 217 2.80 6.77 -7.67
CA LEU A 217 2.14 7.04 -6.39
C LEU A 217 1.27 8.31 -6.48
N MET A 218 1.81 9.40 -7.01
CA MET A 218 1.06 10.65 -7.19
C MET A 218 -0.14 10.48 -8.12
N SER A 219 0.05 9.76 -9.24
CA SER A 219 -1.04 9.45 -10.18
C SER A 219 -2.16 8.65 -9.52
N LEU A 220 -1.81 7.66 -8.70
CA LEU A 220 -2.78 6.88 -7.91
C LEU A 220 -3.53 7.75 -6.90
N ILE A 221 -2.82 8.60 -6.15
CA ILE A 221 -3.41 9.53 -5.17
C ILE A 221 -4.40 10.47 -5.87
N ASP A 222 -3.99 11.11 -6.97
CA ASP A 222 -4.82 12.06 -7.70
C ASP A 222 -6.05 11.38 -8.34
N LEU A 223 -5.90 10.18 -8.86
CA LEU A 223 -7.02 9.40 -9.38
C LEU A 223 -8.00 9.06 -8.25
N THR A 224 -7.51 8.55 -7.13
CA THR A 224 -8.33 8.17 -5.98
C THR A 224 -9.10 9.36 -5.42
N ARG A 225 -8.46 10.53 -5.32
CA ARG A 225 -9.15 11.77 -4.90
C ARG A 225 -10.28 12.14 -5.84
N ARG A 226 -10.06 12.08 -7.17
CA ARG A 226 -11.12 12.37 -8.14
C ARG A 226 -12.30 11.40 -8.03
N GLU A 227 -12.03 10.10 -7.87
CA GLU A 227 -13.10 9.11 -7.71
C GLU A 227 -13.87 9.31 -6.40
N LEU A 228 -13.19 9.59 -5.29
CA LEU A 228 -13.84 9.93 -4.01
C LEU A 228 -14.69 11.21 -4.11
N GLN A 229 -14.23 12.22 -4.86
CA GLN A 229 -15.02 13.44 -5.10
C GLN A 229 -16.30 13.18 -5.90
N ARG A 230 -16.28 12.21 -6.84
CA ARG A 230 -17.46 11.78 -7.60
C ARG A 230 -18.40 10.92 -6.76
N GLY A 231 -17.89 10.27 -5.74
CA GLY A 231 -18.60 9.31 -4.90
C GLY A 231 -18.47 7.89 -5.44
N ILE A 232 -17.95 7.01 -4.60
CA ILE A 232 -17.82 5.58 -4.90
C ILE A 232 -18.93 4.83 -4.16
N LYS A 233 -19.86 4.26 -4.90
CA LYS A 233 -20.97 3.50 -4.30
C LYS A 233 -20.46 2.11 -3.89
N VAL A 234 -20.73 1.74 -2.63
CA VAL A 234 -20.36 0.45 -2.05
C VAL A 234 -21.62 -0.23 -1.52
N PRO A 235 -21.83 -1.53 -1.80
CA PRO A 235 -22.98 -2.27 -1.28
C PRO A 235 -23.03 -2.27 0.26
N ASP A 236 -24.23 -2.15 0.83
CA ASP A 236 -24.42 -2.04 2.28
C ASP A 236 -23.92 -3.26 3.08
N GLU A 237 -23.83 -4.43 2.45
CA GLU A 237 -23.31 -5.65 3.08
C GLU A 237 -21.78 -5.64 3.25
N ILE A 238 -21.06 -4.78 2.55
CA ILE A 238 -19.61 -4.65 2.68
C ILE A 238 -19.32 -3.69 3.82
N TYR A 239 -18.65 -4.19 4.85
CA TYR A 239 -18.19 -3.34 5.96
C TYR A 239 -16.93 -2.58 5.57
N MET A 240 -16.80 -1.32 5.99
CA MET A 240 -15.57 -0.55 5.78
C MET A 240 -15.21 0.24 7.03
N LYS A 241 -13.93 0.13 7.45
CA LYS A 241 -13.38 0.91 8.55
C LYS A 241 -12.03 1.50 8.15
N VAL A 242 -11.84 2.77 8.51
CA VAL A 242 -10.59 3.51 8.35
C VAL A 242 -10.02 3.80 9.73
N TYR A 243 -8.79 3.41 9.96
CA TYR A 243 -7.98 3.83 11.10
C TYR A 243 -6.97 4.86 10.62
N LYS A 244 -6.96 6.04 11.21
CA LYS A 244 -6.11 7.13 10.77
C LYS A 244 -5.37 7.80 11.93
N THR A 245 -4.06 7.74 11.88
CA THR A 245 -3.17 8.41 12.82
C THR A 245 -3.28 9.94 12.69
N VAL A 246 -3.47 10.64 13.82
CA VAL A 246 -3.70 12.11 13.83
C VAL A 246 -2.43 12.94 13.60
N LYS A 247 -1.24 12.36 13.90
CA LYS A 247 0.06 13.03 13.76
C LYS A 247 0.95 12.26 12.77
N ASP A 248 0.40 11.99 11.61
CA ASP A 248 1.05 11.18 10.57
C ASP A 248 1.84 12.09 9.60
N ASP A 249 3.15 11.90 9.56
CA ASP A 249 4.05 12.71 8.72
C ASP A 249 4.07 12.27 7.24
N ALA A 250 3.48 11.10 6.92
CA ALA A 250 3.43 10.58 5.56
C ALA A 250 2.07 10.81 4.89
N ALA A 251 0.98 10.43 5.56
CA ALA A 251 -0.38 10.53 5.04
C ALA A 251 -1.20 11.52 5.88
N ASP A 252 -1.64 12.62 5.28
CA ASP A 252 -2.41 13.65 5.97
C ASP A 252 -3.72 13.10 6.54
N PRO A 253 -4.12 13.44 7.78
CA PRO A 253 -5.39 13.06 8.39
C PRO A 253 -6.62 13.41 7.56
N VAL A 254 -6.55 14.43 6.70
CA VAL A 254 -7.60 14.77 5.73
C VAL A 254 -7.93 13.60 4.79
N SER A 255 -7.00 12.66 4.59
CA SER A 255 -7.26 11.43 3.82
C SER A 255 -8.48 10.67 4.35
N ALA A 256 -8.65 10.56 5.67
CA ALA A 256 -9.81 9.90 6.27
C ALA A 256 -11.12 10.66 6.00
N VAL A 257 -11.07 12.01 6.03
CA VAL A 257 -12.23 12.86 5.73
C VAL A 257 -12.67 12.68 4.28
N LEU A 258 -11.72 12.64 3.33
CA LEU A 258 -12.05 12.45 1.91
C LEU A 258 -12.62 11.05 1.66
N ILE A 259 -12.10 10.02 2.32
CA ILE A 259 -12.64 8.66 2.21
C ILE A 259 -14.05 8.60 2.81
N TYR A 260 -14.26 9.17 4.01
CA TYR A 260 -15.57 9.22 4.65
C TYR A 260 -16.61 9.90 3.76
N ASN A 261 -16.25 11.04 3.18
CA ASN A 261 -17.16 11.80 2.32
C ASN A 261 -17.33 11.17 0.94
N GLY A 262 -16.35 10.41 0.45
CA GLY A 262 -16.35 9.87 -0.92
C GLY A 262 -16.94 8.48 -1.04
N ILE A 263 -16.87 7.65 0.00
CA ILE A 263 -17.51 6.32 0.00
C ILE A 263 -19.00 6.50 0.33
N LYS A 264 -19.85 5.96 -0.53
CA LYS A 264 -21.30 6.10 -0.45
C LYS A 264 -21.96 4.74 -0.22
N TYR A 265 -22.76 4.66 0.83
CA TYR A 265 -23.71 3.60 1.12
C TYR A 265 -25.12 4.13 0.99
N ASP A 266 -26.09 3.24 0.80
CA ASP A 266 -27.48 3.64 0.73
C ASP A 266 -28.05 3.92 2.14
N ASN A 267 -27.68 3.13 3.16
CA ASN A 267 -28.29 3.15 4.50
C ASN A 267 -27.32 3.33 5.67
N LYS A 268 -26.02 3.54 5.42
CA LYS A 268 -25.00 3.70 6.47
C LYS A 268 -23.83 4.57 6.02
N HIS A 269 -22.89 4.75 6.91
CA HIS A 269 -21.59 5.37 6.63
C HIS A 269 -20.46 4.39 6.95
N ILE A 270 -19.24 4.68 6.47
CA ILE A 270 -18.04 3.95 6.90
C ILE A 270 -17.72 4.31 8.35
N ASP A 271 -17.05 3.39 9.04
CA ASP A 271 -16.48 3.69 10.35
C ASP A 271 -15.11 4.36 10.17
N VAL A 272 -14.88 5.45 10.90
CA VAL A 272 -13.57 6.13 10.94
C VAL A 272 -13.13 6.25 12.39
N GLU A 273 -11.93 5.79 12.69
CA GLU A 273 -11.30 5.92 14.00
C GLU A 273 -10.00 6.72 13.88
N MET A 274 -9.95 7.86 14.56
CA MET A 274 -8.75 8.69 14.66
C MET A 274 -7.86 8.17 15.78
N ILE A 275 -6.62 7.82 15.44
CA ILE A 275 -5.66 7.17 16.34
C ILE A 275 -4.67 8.21 16.86
N ASP A 276 -4.61 8.36 18.18
CA ASP A 276 -3.63 9.25 18.83
C ASP A 276 -2.23 8.59 18.87
N SER A 277 -1.58 8.56 17.71
CA SER A 277 -0.23 8.08 17.49
C SER A 277 0.52 9.06 16.57
N ARG A 278 1.85 8.90 16.49
CA ARG A 278 2.73 9.52 15.49
C ARG A 278 3.21 8.54 14.44
N LEU A 279 2.97 7.25 14.66
CA LEU A 279 3.48 6.20 13.79
C LEU A 279 2.62 6.10 12.55
N HIS A 280 3.18 6.42 11.39
CA HIS A 280 2.58 6.03 10.12
C HIS A 280 2.52 4.49 10.04
N VAL A 281 1.36 3.92 9.68
CA VAL A 281 1.07 2.49 9.79
C VAL A 281 1.34 1.99 11.22
N PHE A 282 0.61 2.55 12.19
CA PHE A 282 0.76 2.28 13.63
C PHE A 282 0.55 0.80 14.01
N THR A 283 -0.01 0.01 13.12
CA THR A 283 -0.18 -1.44 13.30
C THR A 283 1.09 -2.24 13.05
N ARG A 284 2.14 -1.65 12.44
CA ARG A 284 3.45 -2.25 12.28
C ARG A 284 4.42 -1.63 13.29
N LEU A 285 4.86 -2.42 14.25
CA LEU A 285 5.82 -2.01 15.29
C LEU A 285 7.21 -2.62 15.08
N ARG A 286 7.26 -3.82 14.51
CA ARG A 286 8.51 -4.52 14.23
C ARG A 286 9.45 -3.70 13.37
N GLY A 287 10.73 -3.68 13.73
CA GLY A 287 11.77 -2.94 13.03
C GLY A 287 11.90 -1.48 13.45
N ARG A 288 10.99 -0.92 14.22
CA ARG A 288 11.08 0.46 14.73
C ARG A 288 11.94 0.53 15.98
N THR A 289 12.64 1.65 16.17
CA THR A 289 13.52 1.88 17.31
C THR A 289 12.80 2.40 18.56
N GLU A 290 11.77 3.21 18.37
CA GLU A 290 11.02 3.86 19.45
C GLU A 290 9.57 3.39 19.45
N ILE A 291 9.25 2.46 20.36
CA ILE A 291 7.90 1.90 20.53
C ILE A 291 7.49 2.03 21.97
N THR A 292 6.36 2.67 22.21
CA THR A 292 5.76 2.82 23.55
C THR A 292 4.77 1.70 23.84
N GLU A 293 4.40 1.52 25.12
CA GLU A 293 3.33 0.58 25.48
C GLU A 293 1.97 1.04 24.95
N LYS A 294 1.77 2.34 24.76
CA LYS A 294 0.59 2.89 24.08
C LYS A 294 0.50 2.37 22.64
N ASP A 295 1.61 2.39 21.89
CA ASP A 295 1.64 1.89 20.50
C ASP A 295 1.30 0.39 20.45
N ARG A 296 1.86 -0.40 21.36
CA ARG A 296 1.53 -1.84 21.50
C ARG A 296 0.07 -2.07 21.83
N SER A 297 -0.51 -1.24 22.68
CA SER A 297 -1.92 -1.31 23.07
C SER A 297 -2.82 -0.97 21.88
N LEU A 298 -2.50 0.07 21.12
CA LEU A 298 -3.23 0.47 19.91
C LEU A 298 -3.19 -0.62 18.85
N GLN A 299 -2.03 -1.21 18.57
CA GLN A 299 -1.89 -2.33 17.65
C GLN A 299 -2.77 -3.51 18.07
N ARG A 300 -2.62 -3.97 19.34
CA ARG A 300 -3.39 -5.11 19.87
C ARG A 300 -4.90 -4.85 19.82
N LYS A 301 -5.34 -3.64 20.16
CA LYS A 301 -6.76 -3.24 20.09
C LYS A 301 -7.26 -3.36 18.65
N THR A 302 -6.53 -2.80 17.68
CA THR A 302 -6.90 -2.82 16.27
C THR A 302 -7.00 -4.23 15.72
N PHE A 303 -6.04 -5.11 16.02
CA PHE A 303 -6.09 -6.50 15.55
C PHE A 303 -7.28 -7.27 16.15
N ARG A 304 -7.60 -7.07 17.43
CA ARG A 304 -8.78 -7.65 18.07
C ARG A 304 -10.10 -7.15 17.46
N GLU A 305 -10.17 -5.87 17.13
CA GLU A 305 -11.36 -5.29 16.48
C GLU A 305 -11.56 -5.85 15.07
N MET A 306 -10.48 -5.97 14.29
CA MET A 306 -10.52 -6.59 12.97
C MET A 306 -10.99 -8.05 13.08
N GLU A 307 -10.38 -8.86 13.97
CA GLU A 307 -10.77 -10.23 14.24
C GLU A 307 -12.25 -10.33 14.63
N ALA A 308 -12.67 -9.57 15.64
CA ALA A 308 -14.04 -9.61 16.12
C ALA A 308 -15.08 -9.25 15.04
N LYS A 309 -14.69 -8.39 14.07
CA LYS A 309 -15.56 -8.04 12.95
C LYS A 309 -15.61 -9.13 11.89
N MET A 310 -14.50 -9.82 11.67
CA MET A 310 -14.41 -10.89 10.66
C MET A 310 -15.07 -12.19 11.12
N THR A 311 -15.09 -12.46 12.41
CA THR A 311 -15.56 -13.74 12.99
C THR A 311 -17.03 -13.73 13.42
N LYS A 312 -17.67 -12.58 13.40
CA LYS A 312 -19.15 -12.46 13.57
C LYS A 312 -19.86 -12.91 12.30
#